data_5fa49025227df446d9030c173b22b696
#
_entry.id   5fa49025227df446d9030c173b22b696
#
_cell.length_a   1.000
_cell.length_b   1.000
_cell.length_c   1.000
_cell.angle_alpha   90.00
_cell.angle_beta   90.00
_cell.angle_gamma   90.00
#
_symmetry.space_group_name_H-M   'P 1'
#
loop_
_entity.id
_entity.type
_entity.pdbx_description
1 polymer ?
#
loop_
_entity_poly.entity_id
_entity_poly.type
_entity_poly.pdbx_seq_one_letter_code
_entity_poly.pdbx_strand_id
1 'polypeptide(L)'
;MHPLEQLRDEALREIESAGDEQTLEAARVKYLGRSGSISAWGEQMKALSKDEKPIVGKLLNEVRNAVTSAIDSHATQSRSQKESGTLSKIDISLPGTSREIGALHPLTQMWERSIEIFRRMGFALADGPDIEDEWHCFDALNTPPEHPARTEQDTFYLPDGRLLRTHTSTVQIRTMESAPPPIRVIAPGAAYRNEEINATHSAQFHQIEGLYVDEGVSVADLKGALEFFMRELFGSGTEVEFRPHYFPFTEPSLEVYVKSKALKGGEQWIEVAGSGVVHPAVFEQVNKARRDKAYDPEKWSGYAFGLGMDRLAMILFDIPDIRFFAQNDLRFLRQFV
;
A
#
# COMPACT_ATOMS: atom_id res chain seq x y z
N MET A 1 0.04 -16.58 77.45
CA MET A 1 0.18 -16.62 75.99
C MET A 1 0.02 -18.03 75.51
N HIS A 2 -0.94 -18.28 74.67
CA HIS A 2 -1.23 -19.65 74.23
C HIS A 2 -0.11 -20.16 73.29
N PRO A 3 0.28 -21.45 73.34
CA PRO A 3 1.35 -21.96 72.49
C PRO A 3 1.12 -21.69 70.97
N LEU A 4 -0.10 -21.61 70.46
CA LEU A 4 -0.46 -21.23 69.12
C LEU A 4 -0.11 -19.77 68.79
N GLU A 5 -0.20 -18.85 69.76
CA GLU A 5 0.18 -17.45 69.57
C GLU A 5 1.69 -17.32 69.50
N GLN A 6 2.45 -18.08 70.28
CA GLN A 6 3.92 -18.15 70.19
C GLN A 6 4.36 -18.66 68.81
N LEU A 7 3.68 -19.73 68.33
CA LEU A 7 3.96 -20.32 67.04
C LEU A 7 3.63 -19.35 65.88
N ARG A 8 2.57 -18.54 66.00
CA ARG A 8 2.23 -17.48 65.07
C ARG A 8 3.35 -16.45 65.01
N ASP A 9 3.80 -15.95 66.18
CA ASP A 9 4.77 -14.88 66.23
C ASP A 9 6.16 -15.36 65.76
N GLU A 10 6.49 -16.64 65.96
CA GLU A 10 7.67 -17.27 65.36
C GLU A 10 7.58 -17.38 63.87
N ALA A 11 6.46 -17.84 63.33
CA ALA A 11 6.21 -17.96 61.90
C ALA A 11 6.29 -16.59 61.20
N LEU A 12 5.66 -15.57 61.77
CA LEU A 12 5.66 -14.21 61.19
C LEU A 12 7.06 -13.63 61.13
N ARG A 13 7.89 -13.80 62.15
CA ARG A 13 9.32 -13.34 62.15
C ARG A 13 10.14 -14.07 61.09
N GLU A 14 9.96 -15.39 60.94
CA GLU A 14 10.68 -16.17 59.94
C GLU A 14 10.25 -15.79 58.50
N ILE A 15 8.98 -15.52 58.25
CA ILE A 15 8.46 -15.02 56.99
C ILE A 15 9.02 -13.63 56.70
N GLU A 16 9.05 -12.73 57.67
CA GLU A 16 9.55 -11.38 57.54
C GLU A 16 11.07 -11.33 57.21
N SER A 17 11.83 -12.32 57.76
CA SER A 17 13.24 -12.47 57.49
C SER A 17 13.59 -13.24 56.23
N ALA A 18 12.61 -13.79 55.49
CA ALA A 18 12.84 -14.54 54.26
C ALA A 18 13.37 -13.66 53.16
N GLY A 19 14.59 -13.92 52.72
CA GLY A 19 15.29 -13.10 51.71
C GLY A 19 15.00 -13.48 50.24
N ASP A 20 14.43 -14.68 50.02
CA ASP A 20 14.14 -15.22 48.70
C ASP A 20 12.93 -16.15 48.71
N GLU A 21 12.50 -16.57 47.52
CA GLU A 21 11.35 -17.40 47.29
C GLU A 21 11.53 -18.82 47.89
N GLN A 22 12.77 -19.33 47.93
CA GLN A 22 13.04 -20.66 48.49
C GLN A 22 12.90 -20.67 50.02
N THR A 23 13.43 -19.64 50.69
CA THR A 23 13.28 -19.50 52.16
C THR A 23 11.83 -19.21 52.54
N LEU A 24 11.08 -18.47 51.75
CA LEU A 24 9.66 -18.23 51.99
C LEU A 24 8.82 -19.52 51.82
N GLU A 25 9.10 -20.32 50.78
CA GLU A 25 8.42 -21.62 50.60
C GLU A 25 8.81 -22.65 51.67
N ALA A 26 10.06 -22.65 52.12
CA ALA A 26 10.52 -23.46 53.26
C ALA A 26 9.72 -23.10 54.53
N ALA A 27 9.53 -21.82 54.82
CA ALA A 27 8.70 -21.37 55.94
C ALA A 27 7.23 -21.80 55.74
N ARG A 28 6.68 -21.67 54.54
CA ARG A 28 5.33 -22.14 54.24
C ARG A 28 5.14 -23.63 54.51
N VAL A 29 6.07 -24.47 54.06
CA VAL A 29 6.04 -25.94 54.31
C VAL A 29 6.19 -26.26 55.78
N LYS A 30 7.12 -25.56 56.47
CA LYS A 30 7.37 -25.76 57.92
C LYS A 30 6.14 -25.49 58.78
N TYR A 31 5.37 -24.44 58.44
CA TYR A 31 4.23 -24.03 59.28
C TYR A 31 2.88 -24.53 58.76
N LEU A 32 2.63 -24.48 57.46
CA LEU A 32 1.35 -24.77 56.83
C LEU A 32 1.30 -26.09 56.04
N GLY A 33 2.44 -26.76 55.85
CA GLY A 33 2.51 -28.06 55.19
C GLY A 33 1.68 -29.15 55.87
N ARG A 34 1.50 -30.30 55.21
CA ARG A 34 0.72 -31.43 55.77
C ARG A 34 1.21 -31.88 57.16
N SER A 35 2.50 -31.87 57.39
CA SER A 35 3.15 -32.15 58.67
C SER A 35 3.64 -30.89 59.39
N GLY A 36 3.20 -29.71 58.94
CA GLY A 36 3.62 -28.43 59.48
C GLY A 36 3.12 -28.19 60.90
N SER A 37 3.86 -27.35 61.64
CA SER A 37 3.63 -27.10 63.06
C SER A 37 2.20 -26.62 63.38
N ILE A 38 1.59 -25.79 62.52
CA ILE A 38 0.23 -25.30 62.66
C ILE A 38 -0.78 -26.44 62.30
N SER A 39 -0.45 -27.23 61.26
CA SER A 39 -1.32 -28.35 60.86
C SER A 39 -1.38 -29.47 61.90
N ALA A 40 -0.28 -29.76 62.62
CA ALA A 40 -0.18 -30.73 63.66
C ALA A 40 -1.11 -30.42 64.88
N TRP A 41 -1.37 -29.12 65.14
CA TRP A 41 -2.34 -28.71 66.16
C TRP A 41 -3.77 -29.16 65.84
N GLY A 42 -4.13 -29.36 64.60
CA GLY A 42 -5.42 -29.91 64.20
C GLY A 42 -5.67 -31.36 64.70
N GLU A 43 -4.59 -32.15 64.82
CA GLU A 43 -4.66 -33.50 65.42
C GLU A 43 -4.71 -33.45 66.92
N GLN A 44 -3.99 -32.56 67.59
CA GLN A 44 -4.01 -32.36 69.05
C GLN A 44 -5.39 -31.89 69.56
N MET A 45 -6.14 -31.15 68.69
CA MET A 45 -7.54 -30.77 69.02
C MET A 45 -8.45 -31.96 69.30
N LYS A 46 -8.14 -33.16 68.78
CA LYS A 46 -8.96 -34.35 69.03
C LYS A 46 -8.96 -34.73 70.50
N ALA A 47 -7.91 -34.43 71.26
CA ALA A 47 -7.72 -34.78 72.70
C ALA A 47 -8.26 -33.70 73.66
N LEU A 48 -8.75 -32.56 73.21
CA LEU A 48 -9.26 -31.45 74.03
C LEU A 48 -10.72 -31.70 74.50
N SER A 49 -11.10 -31.05 75.58
CA SER A 49 -12.49 -31.10 76.14
C SER A 49 -13.49 -30.42 75.16
N LYS A 50 -14.80 -30.74 75.34
CA LYS A 50 -15.84 -30.15 74.45
C LYS A 50 -15.94 -28.63 74.54
N ASP A 51 -15.56 -28.02 75.65
CA ASP A 51 -15.62 -26.58 75.88
C ASP A 51 -14.39 -25.83 75.32
N GLU A 52 -13.26 -26.51 75.27
CA GLU A 52 -12.00 -25.93 74.77
C GLU A 52 -11.89 -25.98 73.22
N LYS A 53 -12.50 -27.00 72.60
CA LYS A 53 -12.44 -27.17 71.10
C LYS A 53 -12.85 -25.96 70.32
N PRO A 54 -13.96 -25.26 70.63
CA PRO A 54 -14.34 -24.07 69.83
C PRO A 54 -13.36 -22.94 69.98
N ILE A 55 -12.81 -22.72 71.17
CA ILE A 55 -11.85 -21.60 71.46
C ILE A 55 -10.53 -21.85 70.74
N VAL A 56 -9.98 -23.05 70.86
CA VAL A 56 -8.70 -23.42 70.21
C VAL A 56 -8.88 -23.53 68.71
N GLY A 57 -10.02 -24.00 68.19
CA GLY A 57 -10.34 -24.07 66.81
C GLY A 57 -10.41 -22.68 66.16
N LYS A 58 -10.99 -21.68 66.80
CA LYS A 58 -11.05 -20.31 66.39
C LYS A 58 -9.62 -19.71 66.32
N LEU A 59 -8.83 -19.88 67.38
CA LEU A 59 -7.47 -19.43 67.50
C LEU A 59 -6.56 -20.05 66.37
N LEU A 60 -6.72 -21.37 66.13
CA LEU A 60 -5.98 -22.09 65.11
C LEU A 60 -6.27 -21.50 63.70
N ASN A 61 -7.55 -21.18 63.40
CA ASN A 61 -7.92 -20.54 62.13
C ASN A 61 -7.36 -19.13 62.04
N GLU A 62 -7.39 -18.34 63.10
CA GLU A 62 -6.80 -17.00 63.15
C GLU A 62 -5.30 -17.04 62.87
N VAL A 63 -4.58 -17.97 63.52
CA VAL A 63 -3.14 -18.17 63.32
C VAL A 63 -2.85 -18.61 61.87
N ARG A 64 -3.61 -19.57 61.34
CA ARG A 64 -3.46 -20.04 59.98
C ARG A 64 -3.66 -18.91 58.96
N ASN A 65 -4.72 -18.14 59.12
CA ASN A 65 -5.04 -17.02 58.25
C ASN A 65 -3.97 -15.91 58.30
N ALA A 66 -3.48 -15.61 59.52
CA ALA A 66 -2.43 -14.62 59.73
C ALA A 66 -1.13 -15.00 58.99
N VAL A 67 -0.71 -16.28 59.15
CA VAL A 67 0.50 -16.80 58.52
C VAL A 67 0.34 -16.88 57.00
N THR A 68 -0.82 -17.32 56.50
CA THR A 68 -1.10 -17.37 55.07
C THR A 68 -1.04 -15.96 54.47
N SER A 69 -1.73 -14.99 55.07
CA SER A 69 -1.72 -13.59 54.59
C SER A 69 -0.33 -12.98 54.63
N ALA A 70 0.48 -13.31 55.63
CA ALA A 70 1.87 -12.82 55.70
C ALA A 70 2.74 -13.38 54.57
N ILE A 71 2.62 -14.66 54.24
CA ILE A 71 3.30 -15.30 53.12
C ILE A 71 2.90 -14.65 51.78
N ASP A 72 1.61 -14.51 51.53
CA ASP A 72 1.08 -13.93 50.28
C ASP A 72 1.51 -12.47 50.12
N SER A 73 1.47 -11.70 51.20
CA SER A 73 1.91 -10.30 51.21
C SER A 73 3.42 -10.18 50.92
N HIS A 74 4.24 -11.01 51.57
CA HIS A 74 5.69 -11.03 51.38
C HIS A 74 6.07 -11.46 49.95
N ALA A 75 5.40 -12.47 49.39
CA ALA A 75 5.58 -12.94 48.04
C ALA A 75 5.25 -11.82 47.02
N THR A 76 4.14 -11.12 47.22
CA THR A 76 3.71 -10.00 46.36
C THR A 76 4.70 -8.85 46.43
N GLN A 77 5.14 -8.49 47.62
CA GLN A 77 6.12 -7.39 47.83
C GLN A 77 7.48 -7.72 47.23
N SER A 78 7.98 -8.95 47.39
CA SER A 78 9.24 -9.40 46.80
C SER A 78 9.19 -9.41 45.26
N ARG A 79 8.06 -9.82 44.67
CA ARG A 79 7.84 -9.78 43.21
C ARG A 79 7.83 -8.34 42.71
N SER A 80 7.07 -7.45 43.35
CA SER A 80 7.03 -6.03 42.99
C SER A 80 8.40 -5.33 43.07
N GLN A 81 9.21 -5.65 44.11
CA GLN A 81 10.57 -5.12 44.25
C GLN A 81 11.49 -5.62 43.14
N LYS A 82 11.42 -6.91 42.75
CA LYS A 82 12.19 -7.46 41.64
C LYS A 82 11.81 -6.81 40.32
N GLU A 83 10.50 -6.66 40.07
CA GLU A 83 10.00 -5.98 38.86
C GLU A 83 10.44 -4.52 38.81
N SER A 84 10.30 -3.77 39.89
CA SER A 84 10.75 -2.37 39.99
C SER A 84 12.25 -2.25 39.80
N GLY A 85 13.04 -3.16 40.38
CA GLY A 85 14.50 -3.19 40.21
C GLY A 85 14.94 -3.54 38.78
N THR A 86 14.12 -4.29 38.03
CA THR A 86 14.38 -4.57 36.62
C THR A 86 13.97 -3.39 35.75
N LEU A 87 12.81 -2.79 35.99
CA LEU A 87 12.31 -1.61 35.26
C LEU A 87 13.21 -0.38 35.45
N SER A 88 13.77 -0.18 36.65
CA SER A 88 14.70 0.94 36.93
C SER A 88 16.00 0.89 36.14
N LYS A 89 16.37 -0.28 35.60
CA LYS A 89 17.55 -0.45 34.74
C LYS A 89 17.29 -0.18 33.27
N ILE A 90 16.01 -0.06 32.88
CA ILE A 90 15.61 0.23 31.50
C ILE A 90 15.58 1.75 31.34
N ASP A 91 16.41 2.25 30.44
CA ASP A 91 16.38 3.64 30.04
C ASP A 91 15.22 3.85 29.05
N ILE A 92 14.11 4.38 29.55
CA ILE A 92 12.91 4.66 28.74
C ILE A 92 13.06 5.88 27.82
N SER A 93 14.16 6.63 27.93
CA SER A 93 14.46 7.73 27.01
C SER A 93 15.09 7.23 25.70
N LEU A 94 15.61 6.00 25.70
CA LEU A 94 16.09 5.38 24.47
C LEU A 94 14.93 5.06 23.54
N PRO A 95 15.06 5.40 22.22
CA PRO A 95 14.04 5.07 21.26
C PRO A 95 13.85 3.54 21.20
N GLY A 96 12.61 3.08 21.21
CA GLY A 96 12.28 1.68 20.98
C GLY A 96 12.63 1.25 19.55
N THR A 97 12.60 -0.05 19.27
CA THR A 97 12.72 -0.58 17.92
C THR A 97 11.52 -0.10 17.11
N SER A 98 11.71 0.91 16.26
CA SER A 98 10.68 1.33 15.31
C SER A 98 10.56 0.27 14.21
N ARG A 99 9.33 -0.14 13.88
CA ARG A 99 9.09 -0.85 12.63
C ARG A 99 9.16 0.17 11.51
N GLU A 100 10.01 -0.08 10.52
CA GLU A 100 10.00 0.72 9.29
C GLU A 100 8.64 0.49 8.60
N ILE A 101 7.91 1.57 8.38
CA ILE A 101 6.69 1.54 7.57
C ILE A 101 7.14 1.59 6.11
N GLY A 102 6.69 0.63 5.30
CA GLY A 102 6.96 0.64 3.87
C GLY A 102 6.22 1.79 3.18
N ALA A 103 6.74 2.22 2.04
CA ALA A 103 6.10 3.19 1.16
C ALA A 103 5.61 2.53 -0.13
N LEU A 104 4.57 3.11 -0.74
CA LEU A 104 4.20 2.75 -2.10
C LEU A 104 5.26 3.31 -3.06
N HIS A 105 5.59 2.50 -4.07
CA HIS A 105 6.49 2.94 -5.13
C HIS A 105 5.96 4.23 -5.80
N PRO A 106 6.79 5.22 -6.16
CA PRO A 106 6.31 6.50 -6.73
C PRO A 106 5.46 6.33 -8.01
N LEU A 107 5.75 5.34 -8.85
CA LEU A 107 4.89 5.01 -10.00
C LEU A 107 3.52 4.48 -9.55
N THR A 108 3.45 3.68 -8.50
CA THR A 108 2.17 3.20 -7.96
C THR A 108 1.35 4.36 -7.42
N GLN A 109 1.96 5.28 -6.67
CA GLN A 109 1.29 6.49 -6.19
C GLN A 109 0.76 7.35 -7.35
N MET A 110 1.55 7.51 -8.43
CA MET A 110 1.14 8.22 -9.63
C MET A 110 -0.04 7.53 -10.32
N TRP A 111 0.00 6.20 -10.45
CA TRP A 111 -1.09 5.42 -11.04
C TRP A 111 -2.39 5.57 -10.26
N GLU A 112 -2.35 5.30 -8.96
CA GLU A 112 -3.53 5.39 -8.12
C GLU A 112 -4.16 6.78 -8.18
N ARG A 113 -3.34 7.83 -8.10
CA ARG A 113 -3.81 9.21 -8.21
C ARG A 113 -4.42 9.51 -9.59
N SER A 114 -3.79 9.07 -10.67
CA SER A 114 -4.30 9.30 -12.03
C SER A 114 -5.61 8.54 -12.28
N ILE A 115 -5.68 7.27 -11.87
CA ILE A 115 -6.90 6.46 -11.98
C ILE A 115 -8.04 7.10 -11.19
N GLU A 116 -7.78 7.59 -9.97
CA GLU A 116 -8.80 8.25 -9.15
C GLU A 116 -9.35 9.52 -9.82
N ILE A 117 -8.47 10.34 -10.41
CA ILE A 117 -8.91 11.56 -11.14
C ILE A 117 -9.81 11.16 -12.32
N PHE A 118 -9.40 10.20 -13.17
CA PHE A 118 -10.19 9.77 -14.31
C PHE A 118 -11.49 9.06 -13.91
N ARG A 119 -11.52 8.29 -12.82
CA ARG A 119 -12.75 7.70 -12.29
C ARG A 119 -13.76 8.77 -11.88
N ARG A 120 -13.34 9.85 -11.25
CA ARG A 120 -14.24 10.99 -10.94
C ARG A 120 -14.79 11.67 -12.19
N MET A 121 -14.10 11.54 -13.33
CA MET A 121 -14.56 12.02 -14.64
C MET A 121 -15.46 11.00 -15.36
N GLY A 122 -15.74 9.84 -14.75
CA GLY A 122 -16.60 8.80 -15.32
C GLY A 122 -15.90 7.81 -16.24
N PHE A 123 -14.56 7.74 -16.23
CA PHE A 123 -13.83 6.72 -16.97
C PHE A 123 -13.82 5.39 -16.20
N ALA A 124 -14.09 4.30 -16.92
CA ALA A 124 -13.90 2.94 -16.45
C ALA A 124 -12.46 2.48 -16.70
N LEU A 125 -11.99 1.51 -15.92
CA LEU A 125 -10.67 0.89 -16.12
C LEU A 125 -10.80 -0.24 -17.13
N ALA A 126 -9.93 -0.24 -18.14
CA ALA A 126 -9.77 -1.33 -19.10
C ALA A 126 -8.36 -1.91 -19.00
N ASP A 127 -8.22 -3.19 -19.30
CA ASP A 127 -6.96 -3.92 -19.27
C ASP A 127 -6.79 -4.75 -20.54
N GLY A 128 -5.54 -5.11 -20.87
CA GLY A 128 -5.22 -5.91 -22.03
C GLY A 128 -3.80 -6.49 -21.95
N PRO A 129 -3.47 -7.45 -22.84
CA PRO A 129 -2.20 -8.16 -22.80
C PRO A 129 -1.00 -7.28 -23.18
N ASP A 130 0.16 -7.56 -22.61
CA ASP A 130 1.43 -6.93 -22.96
C ASP A 130 1.99 -7.48 -24.29
N ILE A 131 1.67 -8.73 -24.61
CA ILE A 131 2.06 -9.39 -25.86
C ILE A 131 0.90 -9.30 -26.84
N GLU A 132 1.14 -8.64 -27.95
CA GLU A 132 0.12 -8.30 -28.95
C GLU A 132 0.45 -8.80 -30.34
N ASP A 133 -0.50 -8.75 -31.22
CA ASP A 133 -0.27 -8.91 -32.67
C ASP A 133 -0.12 -7.53 -33.36
N GLU A 134 0.38 -7.57 -34.58
CA GLU A 134 0.58 -6.33 -35.37
C GLU A 134 -0.71 -5.61 -35.67
N TRP A 135 -1.82 -6.35 -35.84
CA TRP A 135 -3.09 -5.74 -36.18
C TRP A 135 -3.59 -4.81 -35.06
N HIS A 136 -3.60 -5.28 -33.80
CA HIS A 136 -4.02 -4.46 -32.66
C HIS A 136 -3.04 -3.31 -32.38
N CYS A 137 -1.73 -3.54 -32.59
CA CYS A 137 -0.73 -2.54 -32.28
C CYS A 137 -0.59 -1.46 -33.38
N PHE A 138 -0.87 -1.80 -34.64
CA PHE A 138 -0.59 -0.92 -35.77
C PHE A 138 -1.75 -0.78 -36.77
N ASP A 139 -2.23 -1.88 -37.37
CA ASP A 139 -3.18 -1.79 -38.48
C ASP A 139 -4.52 -1.19 -38.06
N ALA A 140 -5.05 -1.61 -36.92
CA ALA A 140 -6.29 -1.06 -36.35
C ALA A 140 -6.17 0.41 -35.95
N LEU A 141 -4.93 0.86 -35.69
CA LEU A 141 -4.60 2.24 -35.34
C LEU A 141 -4.14 3.06 -36.56
N ASN A 142 -4.52 2.64 -37.77
CA ASN A 142 -4.22 3.37 -39.00
C ASN A 142 -2.70 3.67 -39.20
N THR A 143 -1.83 2.89 -38.61
CA THR A 143 -0.36 3.03 -38.76
C THR A 143 0.06 2.29 -40.02
N PRO A 144 0.63 2.95 -41.04
CA PRO A 144 0.98 2.32 -42.32
C PRO A 144 2.16 1.33 -42.16
N PRO A 145 2.27 0.33 -43.08
CA PRO A 145 3.34 -0.67 -43.01
C PRO A 145 4.76 -0.11 -43.04
N GLU A 146 4.94 1.04 -43.68
CA GLU A 146 6.25 1.70 -43.81
C GLU A 146 6.58 2.61 -42.62
N HIS A 147 5.71 2.68 -41.63
CA HIS A 147 5.95 3.56 -40.48
C HIS A 147 7.16 3.07 -39.67
N PRO A 148 8.11 3.98 -39.29
CA PRO A 148 9.33 3.58 -38.56
C PRO A 148 9.05 2.78 -37.28
N ALA A 149 7.99 3.08 -36.53
CA ALA A 149 7.62 2.37 -35.31
C ALA A 149 7.39 0.86 -35.50
N ARG A 150 7.18 0.38 -36.74
CA ARG A 150 7.04 -1.08 -37.04
C ARG A 150 8.39 -1.79 -37.24
N THR A 151 9.50 -1.08 -37.21
CA THR A 151 10.80 -1.70 -37.41
C THR A 151 11.30 -2.41 -36.15
N GLU A 152 12.12 -3.45 -36.31
CA GLU A 152 12.79 -4.13 -35.19
C GLU A 152 13.73 -3.21 -34.39
N GLN A 153 14.04 -2.04 -34.93
CA GLN A 153 14.83 -1.02 -34.23
C GLN A 153 14.04 -0.35 -33.13
N ASP A 154 12.71 -0.21 -33.31
CA ASP A 154 11.83 0.49 -32.38
C ASP A 154 10.86 -0.45 -31.63
N THR A 155 10.64 -1.68 -32.16
CA THR A 155 9.66 -2.64 -31.62
C THR A 155 10.31 -3.99 -31.28
N PHE A 156 9.97 -4.57 -30.13
CA PHE A 156 10.39 -5.92 -29.75
C PHE A 156 9.44 -6.96 -30.35
N TYR A 157 9.91 -7.68 -31.38
CA TYR A 157 9.20 -8.81 -31.98
C TYR A 157 9.56 -10.13 -31.31
N LEU A 158 8.58 -11.03 -31.19
CA LEU A 158 8.75 -12.40 -30.76
C LEU A 158 8.96 -13.33 -31.96
N PRO A 159 9.58 -14.51 -31.76
CA PRO A 159 9.83 -15.45 -32.88
C PRO A 159 8.57 -15.95 -33.60
N ASP A 160 7.40 -15.84 -32.99
CA ASP A 160 6.12 -16.26 -33.56
C ASP A 160 5.39 -15.10 -34.31
N GLY A 161 6.01 -13.94 -34.46
CA GLY A 161 5.46 -12.77 -35.14
C GLY A 161 4.61 -11.89 -34.27
N ARG A 162 4.37 -12.23 -33.01
CA ARG A 162 3.79 -11.29 -32.03
C ARG A 162 4.85 -10.28 -31.57
N LEU A 163 4.42 -9.28 -30.81
CA LEU A 163 5.29 -8.23 -30.33
C LEU A 163 4.94 -7.82 -28.90
N LEU A 164 5.87 -7.15 -28.23
CA LEU A 164 5.56 -6.39 -27.02
C LEU A 164 4.93 -5.06 -27.43
N ARG A 165 3.76 -4.74 -26.87
CA ARG A 165 3.01 -3.53 -27.24
C ARG A 165 3.86 -2.26 -27.04
N THR A 166 3.88 -1.40 -28.06
CA THR A 166 4.64 -0.15 -28.04
C THR A 166 3.89 1.00 -27.36
N HIS A 167 2.61 0.79 -27.07
CA HIS A 167 1.70 1.71 -26.39
C HIS A 167 0.48 0.92 -25.87
N THR A 168 -0.28 1.54 -24.97
CA THR A 168 -1.49 0.91 -24.42
C THR A 168 -2.74 1.16 -25.27
N SER A 169 -2.63 1.79 -26.45
CA SER A 169 -3.75 1.99 -27.41
C SER A 169 -4.36 0.68 -27.91
N THR A 170 -3.61 -0.43 -27.85
CA THR A 170 -4.11 -1.78 -28.15
C THR A 170 -5.33 -2.14 -27.31
N VAL A 171 -5.38 -1.69 -26.05
CA VAL A 171 -6.52 -1.90 -25.14
C VAL A 171 -7.76 -1.12 -25.61
N GLN A 172 -7.56 0.06 -26.23
CA GLN A 172 -8.66 0.83 -26.80
C GLN A 172 -9.32 0.05 -27.94
N ILE A 173 -8.53 -0.56 -28.84
CA ILE A 173 -9.03 -1.42 -29.92
C ILE A 173 -9.80 -2.61 -29.35
N ARG A 174 -9.24 -3.34 -28.40
CA ARG A 174 -9.89 -4.50 -27.74
C ARG A 174 -11.19 -4.11 -27.04
N THR A 175 -11.23 -2.92 -26.43
CA THR A 175 -12.46 -2.40 -25.82
C THR A 175 -13.52 -2.13 -26.88
N MET A 176 -13.16 -1.51 -27.99
CA MET A 176 -14.07 -1.26 -29.10
C MET A 176 -14.55 -2.54 -29.78
N GLU A 177 -13.73 -3.58 -29.85
CA GLU A 177 -14.14 -4.90 -30.35
C GLU A 177 -15.18 -5.57 -29.44
N SER A 178 -15.03 -5.42 -28.13
CA SER A 178 -15.86 -6.10 -27.13
C SER A 178 -17.20 -5.43 -26.82
N ALA A 179 -17.28 -4.10 -26.97
CA ALA A 179 -18.44 -3.31 -26.61
C ALA A 179 -18.85 -2.30 -27.72
N PRO A 180 -20.12 -2.01 -27.92
CA PRO A 180 -20.56 -0.89 -28.76
C PRO A 180 -20.38 0.45 -28.01
N PRO A 181 -20.36 1.59 -28.75
CA PRO A 181 -20.41 2.90 -28.12
C PRO A 181 -21.76 3.16 -27.41
N PRO A 182 -21.86 4.05 -26.41
CA PRO A 182 -20.78 4.91 -25.94
C PRO A 182 -19.79 4.17 -25.04
N ILE A 183 -18.52 4.52 -25.14
CA ILE A 183 -17.45 4.00 -24.27
C ILE A 183 -16.61 5.15 -23.70
N ARG A 184 -16.19 5.00 -22.45
CA ARG A 184 -15.29 5.94 -21.77
C ARG A 184 -14.37 5.15 -20.85
N VAL A 185 -13.14 4.91 -21.29
CA VAL A 185 -12.19 4.03 -20.61
C VAL A 185 -10.80 4.66 -20.51
N ILE A 186 -10.07 4.24 -19.48
CA ILE A 186 -8.62 4.43 -19.37
C ILE A 186 -7.94 3.06 -19.33
N ALA A 187 -6.77 2.96 -19.93
CA ALA A 187 -5.95 1.77 -20.01
C ALA A 187 -4.53 2.07 -19.46
N PRO A 188 -4.32 1.93 -18.14
CA PRO A 188 -2.97 1.97 -17.59
C PRO A 188 -2.24 0.67 -17.90
N GLY A 189 -0.93 0.75 -18.19
CA GLY A 189 -0.14 -0.44 -18.47
C GLY A 189 1.31 -0.14 -18.84
N ALA A 190 2.11 -1.21 -18.92
CA ALA A 190 3.45 -1.14 -19.46
C ALA A 190 3.41 -1.04 -20.99
N ALA A 191 4.38 -0.32 -21.54
CA ALA A 191 4.68 -0.24 -22.95
C ALA A 191 6.17 -0.51 -23.15
N TYR A 192 6.55 -0.98 -24.35
CA TYR A 192 7.90 -1.46 -24.63
C TYR A 192 8.40 -0.87 -25.95
N ARG A 193 9.60 -0.30 -25.92
CA ARG A 193 10.29 0.21 -27.12
C ARG A 193 11.74 -0.19 -27.11
N ASN A 194 12.23 -0.59 -28.27
CA ASN A 194 13.64 -0.98 -28.43
C ASN A 194 14.52 0.26 -28.57
N GLU A 195 14.58 1.06 -27.51
CA GLU A 195 15.33 2.31 -27.45
C GLU A 195 16.56 2.16 -26.54
N GLU A 196 17.58 2.98 -26.78
CA GLU A 196 18.75 3.05 -25.90
C GLU A 196 18.37 3.63 -24.54
N ILE A 197 18.71 2.89 -23.49
CA ILE A 197 18.38 3.27 -22.10
C ILE A 197 19.27 4.44 -21.66
N ASN A 198 18.63 5.55 -21.26
CA ASN A 198 19.30 6.74 -20.74
C ASN A 198 18.51 7.36 -19.56
N ALA A 199 18.82 8.60 -19.19
CA ALA A 199 18.15 9.27 -18.06
C ALA A 199 16.65 9.55 -18.28
N THR A 200 16.18 9.57 -19.54
CA THR A 200 14.81 9.93 -19.94
C THR A 200 14.08 8.83 -20.70
N HIS A 201 14.79 7.79 -21.16
CA HIS A 201 14.26 6.67 -21.95
C HIS A 201 14.57 5.33 -21.29
N SER A 202 13.59 4.44 -21.32
CA SER A 202 13.71 3.05 -20.86
C SER A 202 13.04 2.13 -21.88
N ALA A 203 13.59 0.93 -22.05
CA ALA A 203 13.00 -0.08 -22.92
C ALA A 203 11.61 -0.54 -22.46
N GLN A 204 11.33 -0.48 -21.17
CA GLN A 204 10.01 -0.62 -20.58
C GLN A 204 9.67 0.67 -19.84
N PHE A 205 8.49 1.21 -20.10
CA PHE A 205 7.95 2.38 -19.42
C PHE A 205 6.44 2.19 -19.22
N HIS A 206 5.79 3.13 -18.55
CA HIS A 206 4.38 3.00 -18.21
C HIS A 206 3.57 4.14 -18.83
N GLN A 207 2.40 3.78 -19.33
CA GLN A 207 1.43 4.73 -19.89
C GLN A 207 0.07 4.58 -19.22
N ILE A 208 -0.70 5.64 -19.28
CA ILE A 208 -2.15 5.59 -19.14
C ILE A 208 -2.75 6.25 -20.36
N GLU A 209 -3.52 5.49 -21.12
CA GLU A 209 -4.22 6.02 -22.28
C GLU A 209 -5.71 6.05 -22.01
N GLY A 210 -6.39 7.01 -22.59
CA GLY A 210 -7.83 7.15 -22.47
C GLY A 210 -8.51 7.21 -23.83
N LEU A 211 -9.72 6.63 -23.87
CA LEU A 211 -10.61 6.69 -25.01
C LEU A 211 -12.02 7.07 -24.55
N TYR A 212 -12.59 8.08 -25.17
CA TYR A 212 -13.99 8.43 -25.04
C TYR A 212 -14.66 8.51 -26.41
N VAL A 213 -15.68 7.70 -26.62
CA VAL A 213 -16.49 7.68 -27.85
C VAL A 213 -17.94 7.87 -27.47
N ASP A 214 -18.59 8.87 -28.03
CA ASP A 214 -19.99 9.18 -27.86
C ASP A 214 -20.53 10.00 -29.07
N GLU A 215 -21.82 10.37 -29.10
CA GLU A 215 -22.31 11.28 -30.09
C GLU A 215 -21.83 12.71 -29.87
N GLY A 216 -21.29 13.33 -30.91
CA GLY A 216 -20.90 14.75 -30.88
C GLY A 216 -19.66 15.11 -30.04
N VAL A 217 -18.82 14.14 -29.70
CA VAL A 217 -17.56 14.39 -28.98
C VAL A 217 -16.63 15.24 -29.82
N SER A 218 -16.02 16.25 -29.22
CA SER A 218 -15.24 17.28 -29.92
C SER A 218 -13.84 17.49 -29.32
N VAL A 219 -13.01 18.26 -30.02
CA VAL A 219 -11.71 18.74 -29.50
C VAL A 219 -11.87 19.55 -28.21
N ALA A 220 -12.99 20.27 -28.04
CA ALA A 220 -13.25 21.04 -26.82
C ALA A 220 -13.43 20.13 -25.60
N ASP A 221 -14.10 18.98 -25.77
CA ASP A 221 -14.28 17.97 -24.72
C ASP A 221 -12.92 17.36 -24.34
N LEU A 222 -12.08 17.02 -25.32
CA LEU A 222 -10.72 16.56 -25.10
C LEU A 222 -9.89 17.57 -24.29
N LYS A 223 -9.88 18.84 -24.70
CA LYS A 223 -9.16 19.89 -24.00
C LYS A 223 -9.66 20.06 -22.57
N GLY A 224 -10.96 20.11 -22.35
CA GLY A 224 -11.57 20.23 -21.04
C GLY A 224 -11.18 19.08 -20.12
N ALA A 225 -11.20 17.84 -20.64
CA ALA A 225 -10.81 16.65 -19.88
C ALA A 225 -9.35 16.68 -19.46
N LEU A 226 -8.43 17.02 -20.38
CA LEU A 226 -6.99 17.06 -20.08
C LEU A 226 -6.60 18.26 -19.22
N GLU A 227 -7.21 19.44 -19.40
CA GLU A 227 -7.01 20.57 -18.50
C GLU A 227 -7.46 20.25 -17.05
N PHE A 228 -8.59 19.61 -16.90
CA PHE A 228 -9.07 19.17 -15.59
C PHE A 228 -8.07 18.21 -14.95
N PHE A 229 -7.64 17.17 -15.69
CA PHE A 229 -6.66 16.19 -15.19
C PHE A 229 -5.36 16.86 -14.75
N MET A 230 -4.80 17.75 -15.60
CA MET A 230 -3.52 18.41 -15.30
C MET A 230 -3.63 19.33 -14.07
N ARG A 231 -4.74 20.03 -13.90
CA ARG A 231 -4.96 20.90 -12.73
C ARG A 231 -5.16 20.10 -11.44
N GLU A 232 -5.85 18.96 -11.51
CA GLU A 232 -5.99 18.06 -10.36
C GLU A 232 -4.65 17.40 -9.97
N LEU A 233 -3.80 17.09 -10.96
CA LEU A 233 -2.52 16.45 -10.73
C LEU A 233 -1.46 17.43 -10.23
N PHE A 234 -1.29 18.57 -10.88
CA PHE A 234 -0.21 19.55 -10.65
C PHE A 234 -0.64 20.81 -9.90
N GLY A 235 -1.92 20.90 -9.56
CA GLY A 235 -2.51 22.03 -8.83
C GLY A 235 -3.27 23.01 -9.74
N SER A 236 -4.20 23.75 -9.13
CA SER A 236 -5.15 24.64 -9.84
C SER A 236 -4.50 25.77 -10.65
N GLY A 237 -3.28 26.15 -10.32
CA GLY A 237 -2.51 27.17 -11.03
C GLY A 237 -1.77 26.68 -12.27
N THR A 238 -1.97 25.41 -12.68
CA THR A 238 -1.32 24.84 -13.87
C THR A 238 -1.91 25.43 -15.14
N GLU A 239 -1.03 25.96 -15.97
CA GLU A 239 -1.34 26.37 -17.33
C GLU A 239 -1.19 25.17 -18.27
N VAL A 240 -2.10 25.01 -19.23
CA VAL A 240 -2.09 23.91 -20.21
C VAL A 240 -2.13 24.52 -21.61
N GLU A 241 -1.25 24.06 -22.46
CA GLU A 241 -1.16 24.48 -23.87
C GLU A 241 -1.26 23.26 -24.78
N PHE A 242 -2.02 23.39 -25.85
CA PHE A 242 -2.20 22.36 -26.88
C PHE A 242 -1.54 22.82 -28.16
N ARG A 243 -0.60 22.03 -28.66
CA ARG A 243 0.12 22.29 -29.91
C ARG A 243 -0.27 21.29 -30.97
N PRO A 244 -0.49 21.72 -32.21
CA PRO A 244 -0.72 20.79 -33.32
C PRO A 244 0.43 19.79 -33.48
N HIS A 245 0.05 18.53 -33.68
CA HIS A 245 0.98 17.44 -33.94
C HIS A 245 0.36 16.46 -34.95
N TYR A 246 1.04 15.39 -35.30
CA TYR A 246 0.52 14.33 -36.15
C TYR A 246 0.67 12.96 -35.49
N PHE A 247 -0.45 12.24 -35.40
CA PHE A 247 -0.48 10.81 -35.11
C PHE A 247 -1.39 10.12 -36.15
N PRO A 248 -1.03 8.90 -36.63
CA PRO A 248 -1.81 8.23 -37.68
C PRO A 248 -3.24 7.86 -37.27
N PHE A 249 -3.49 7.73 -35.98
CA PHE A 249 -4.77 7.28 -35.42
C PHE A 249 -5.65 8.42 -34.87
N THR A 250 -5.22 9.69 -35.01
CA THR A 250 -6.01 10.86 -34.58
C THR A 250 -5.93 11.99 -35.61
N GLU A 251 -7.05 12.75 -35.77
CA GLU A 251 -7.12 13.96 -36.58
C GLU A 251 -8.27 14.87 -36.08
N PRO A 252 -8.01 16.08 -35.59
CA PRO A 252 -6.68 16.66 -35.37
C PRO A 252 -5.95 16.00 -34.22
N SER A 253 -4.59 16.00 -34.31
CA SER A 253 -3.70 15.53 -33.28
C SER A 253 -3.08 16.70 -32.53
N LEU A 254 -2.88 16.56 -31.23
CA LEU A 254 -2.37 17.60 -30.35
C LEU A 254 -1.37 17.02 -29.36
N GLU A 255 -0.25 17.69 -29.18
CA GLU A 255 0.61 17.54 -28.00
C GLU A 255 0.11 18.44 -26.87
N VAL A 256 0.27 17.97 -25.64
CA VAL A 256 -0.15 18.68 -24.44
C VAL A 256 1.07 19.09 -23.64
N TYR A 257 1.16 20.36 -23.36
CA TYR A 257 2.21 20.97 -22.56
C TYR A 257 1.63 21.54 -21.28
N VAL A 258 2.38 21.43 -20.20
CA VAL A 258 2.03 22.04 -18.92
C VAL A 258 3.11 22.98 -18.43
N LYS A 259 2.68 24.00 -17.70
CA LYS A 259 3.56 24.94 -17.01
C LYS A 259 2.94 25.19 -15.62
N SER A 260 3.72 24.96 -14.56
CA SER A 260 3.23 25.12 -13.19
C SER A 260 4.36 25.56 -12.26
N LYS A 261 4.09 26.57 -11.43
CA LYS A 261 5.04 27.04 -10.40
C LYS A 261 5.32 25.98 -9.33
N ALA A 262 4.47 24.97 -9.21
CA ALA A 262 4.66 23.85 -8.30
C ALA A 262 5.75 22.86 -8.80
N LEU A 263 6.15 22.98 -10.07
CA LEU A 263 7.14 22.10 -10.68
C LEU A 263 8.51 22.78 -10.69
N LYS A 264 9.57 22.00 -10.52
CA LYS A 264 10.94 22.47 -10.65
C LYS A 264 11.17 22.93 -12.09
N GLY A 265 11.62 24.15 -12.26
CA GLY A 265 11.70 24.78 -13.58
C GLY A 265 10.35 25.34 -14.10
N GLY A 266 9.40 25.61 -13.23
CA GLY A 266 8.01 25.95 -13.47
C GLY A 266 7.69 27.14 -14.37
N GLU A 267 8.70 27.78 -14.96
CA GLU A 267 8.53 28.80 -16.01
C GLU A 267 8.65 28.23 -17.43
N GLN A 268 8.97 26.94 -17.56
CA GLN A 268 9.11 26.27 -18.84
C GLN A 268 7.91 25.39 -19.15
N TRP A 269 7.55 25.33 -20.43
CA TRP A 269 6.58 24.40 -20.95
C TRP A 269 7.19 23.00 -21.06
N ILE A 270 6.53 22.02 -20.45
CA ILE A 270 6.94 20.61 -20.45
C ILE A 270 5.88 19.80 -21.16
N GLU A 271 6.26 19.05 -22.20
CA GLU A 271 5.40 18.09 -22.87
C GLU A 271 5.09 16.92 -21.93
N VAL A 272 3.80 16.55 -21.84
CA VAL A 272 3.31 15.51 -20.93
C VAL A 272 2.39 14.49 -21.58
N ALA A 273 1.82 14.78 -22.76
CA ALA A 273 0.86 13.88 -23.41
C ALA A 273 0.77 14.12 -24.91
N GLY A 274 0.44 13.05 -25.65
CA GLY A 274 -0.13 13.11 -26.97
C GLY A 274 -1.64 12.88 -26.91
N SER A 275 -2.42 13.52 -27.80
CA SER A 275 -3.86 13.41 -27.80
C SER A 275 -4.46 13.77 -29.18
N GLY A 276 -5.75 13.48 -29.37
CA GLY A 276 -6.46 13.90 -30.58
C GLY A 276 -7.86 13.33 -30.70
N VAL A 277 -8.56 13.75 -31.71
CA VAL A 277 -9.83 13.15 -32.10
C VAL A 277 -9.56 11.85 -32.86
N VAL A 278 -10.25 10.79 -32.53
CA VAL A 278 -10.04 9.47 -33.13
C VAL A 278 -10.30 9.55 -34.64
N HIS A 279 -9.30 9.10 -35.42
CA HIS A 279 -9.39 9.12 -36.88
C HIS A 279 -10.51 8.14 -37.34
N PRO A 280 -11.38 8.49 -38.30
CA PRO A 280 -12.45 7.63 -38.80
C PRO A 280 -11.99 6.25 -39.26
N ALA A 281 -10.79 6.13 -39.82
CA ALA A 281 -10.21 4.86 -40.25
C ALA A 281 -10.07 3.85 -39.10
N VAL A 282 -9.87 4.29 -37.85
CA VAL A 282 -9.81 3.41 -36.66
C VAL A 282 -11.17 2.75 -36.46
N PHE A 283 -12.28 3.52 -36.51
CA PHE A 283 -13.63 2.98 -36.40
C PHE A 283 -13.94 2.02 -37.55
N GLU A 284 -13.49 2.31 -38.76
CA GLU A 284 -13.68 1.43 -39.94
C GLU A 284 -12.94 0.08 -39.73
N GLN A 285 -11.71 0.08 -39.20
CA GLN A 285 -10.98 -1.16 -38.90
C GLN A 285 -11.67 -1.98 -37.83
N VAL A 286 -12.11 -1.33 -36.74
CA VAL A 286 -12.86 -1.98 -35.68
C VAL A 286 -14.18 -2.58 -36.22
N ASN A 287 -14.95 -1.86 -37.04
CA ASN A 287 -16.19 -2.36 -37.69
C ASN A 287 -15.90 -3.59 -38.55
N LYS A 288 -14.78 -3.63 -39.28
CA LYS A 288 -14.36 -4.81 -40.06
C LYS A 288 -14.09 -6.01 -39.18
N ALA A 289 -13.39 -5.83 -38.08
CA ALA A 289 -13.07 -6.90 -37.13
C ALA A 289 -14.35 -7.44 -36.45
N ARG A 290 -15.21 -6.53 -36.00
CA ARG A 290 -16.52 -6.86 -35.39
C ARG A 290 -17.53 -7.46 -36.38
N ARG A 291 -17.35 -7.23 -37.68
CA ARG A 291 -18.29 -7.57 -38.76
C ARG A 291 -19.67 -6.91 -38.58
N ASP A 292 -19.68 -5.71 -38.05
CA ASP A 292 -20.86 -4.87 -37.85
C ASP A 292 -20.57 -3.39 -38.22
N LYS A 293 -21.50 -2.48 -37.91
CA LYS A 293 -21.32 -1.03 -38.08
C LYS A 293 -21.57 -0.29 -36.75
N ALA A 294 -21.19 -0.89 -35.64
CA ALA A 294 -21.44 -0.31 -34.32
C ALA A 294 -20.76 1.06 -34.16
N TYR A 295 -19.59 1.23 -34.76
CA TYR A 295 -18.82 2.47 -34.77
C TYR A 295 -18.95 3.22 -36.10
N ASP A 296 -20.18 3.62 -36.46
CA ASP A 296 -20.43 4.43 -37.66
C ASP A 296 -19.79 5.83 -37.49
N PRO A 297 -18.77 6.23 -38.32
CA PRO A 297 -18.08 7.50 -38.14
C PRO A 297 -18.96 8.75 -38.41
N GLU A 298 -20.12 8.59 -39.07
CA GLU A 298 -21.04 9.69 -39.24
C GLU A 298 -21.91 9.94 -38.00
N LYS A 299 -22.02 8.94 -37.13
CA LYS A 299 -22.80 9.03 -35.89
C LYS A 299 -21.92 9.26 -34.68
N TRP A 300 -20.81 8.51 -34.58
CA TRP A 300 -19.96 8.49 -33.45
C TRP A 300 -18.65 9.26 -33.69
N SER A 301 -18.27 10.06 -32.74
CA SER A 301 -16.96 10.69 -32.65
C SER A 301 -16.29 10.36 -31.33
N GLY A 302 -15.00 10.55 -31.23
CA GLY A 302 -14.30 10.26 -30.01
C GLY A 302 -12.97 10.96 -29.91
N TYR A 303 -12.41 11.02 -28.72
CA TYR A 303 -11.06 11.44 -28.52
C TYR A 303 -10.25 10.38 -27.78
N ALA A 304 -8.94 10.39 -28.05
CA ALA A 304 -7.97 9.58 -27.33
C ALA A 304 -6.81 10.44 -26.84
N PHE A 305 -6.16 10.00 -25.77
CA PHE A 305 -4.95 10.61 -25.23
C PHE A 305 -4.03 9.57 -24.61
N GLY A 306 -2.72 9.86 -24.60
CA GLY A 306 -1.71 9.02 -23.96
C GLY A 306 -0.79 9.85 -23.08
N LEU A 307 -0.57 9.40 -21.85
CA LEU A 307 0.23 10.02 -20.81
C LEU A 307 1.35 9.08 -20.40
N GLY A 308 2.60 9.52 -20.48
CA GLY A 308 3.73 8.76 -19.92
C GLY A 308 3.81 8.89 -18.41
N MET A 309 3.49 7.82 -17.71
CA MET A 309 3.38 7.84 -16.24
C MET A 309 4.73 8.06 -15.55
N ASP A 310 5.79 7.46 -16.09
CA ASP A 310 7.15 7.66 -15.62
C ASP A 310 7.54 9.14 -15.74
N ARG A 311 7.22 9.77 -16.88
CA ARG A 311 7.48 11.19 -17.13
C ARG A 311 6.72 12.07 -16.14
N LEU A 312 5.44 11.79 -15.91
CA LEU A 312 4.63 12.54 -14.96
C LEU A 312 5.17 12.38 -13.51
N ALA A 313 5.57 11.15 -13.14
CA ALA A 313 6.17 10.89 -11.83
C ALA A 313 7.52 11.62 -11.65
N MET A 314 8.38 11.59 -12.68
CA MET A 314 9.64 12.35 -12.66
C MET A 314 9.40 13.85 -12.45
N ILE A 315 8.41 14.42 -13.12
CA ILE A 315 8.07 15.84 -13.01
C ILE A 315 7.48 16.14 -11.62
N LEU A 316 6.54 15.34 -11.15
CA LEU A 316 5.82 15.58 -9.89
C LEU A 316 6.71 15.42 -8.66
N PHE A 317 7.60 14.41 -8.68
CA PHE A 317 8.46 14.06 -7.55
C PHE A 317 9.90 14.57 -7.70
N ASP A 318 10.20 15.38 -8.74
CA ASP A 318 11.54 15.89 -9.04
C ASP A 318 12.61 14.79 -9.16
N ILE A 319 12.26 13.70 -9.85
CA ILE A 319 13.17 12.57 -10.08
C ILE A 319 13.96 12.83 -11.37
N PRO A 320 15.29 12.92 -11.30
CA PRO A 320 16.11 13.34 -12.45
C PRO A 320 16.38 12.23 -13.46
N ASP A 321 16.13 10.98 -13.14
CA ASP A 321 16.54 9.82 -13.94
C ASP A 321 15.49 8.70 -13.84
N ILE A 322 14.95 8.30 -14.99
CA ILE A 322 13.92 7.25 -15.09
C ILE A 322 14.40 5.88 -14.56
N ARG A 323 15.70 5.62 -14.61
CA ARG A 323 16.29 4.35 -14.16
C ARG A 323 16.11 4.08 -12.68
N PHE A 324 15.93 5.11 -11.85
CA PHE A 324 15.65 4.97 -10.41
C PHE A 324 14.38 4.16 -10.15
N PHE A 325 13.41 4.21 -11.03
CA PHE A 325 12.17 3.43 -10.87
C PHE A 325 12.40 1.91 -10.94
N ALA A 326 13.42 1.45 -11.66
CA ALA A 326 13.71 0.04 -11.87
C ALA A 326 14.85 -0.50 -10.99
N GLN A 327 15.67 0.36 -10.37
CA GLN A 327 16.87 -0.06 -9.62
C GLN A 327 16.57 -0.66 -8.25
N ASN A 328 15.38 -0.50 -7.72
CA ASN A 328 14.95 -1.01 -6.41
C ASN A 328 15.88 -0.56 -5.25
N ASP A 329 16.45 0.65 -5.34
CA ASP A 329 17.31 1.21 -4.29
C ASP A 329 16.45 1.71 -3.12
N LEU A 330 16.62 1.09 -1.95
CA LEU A 330 15.86 1.45 -0.75
C LEU A 330 16.08 2.91 -0.31
N ARG A 331 17.25 3.51 -0.60
CA ARG A 331 17.52 4.93 -0.28
C ARG A 331 16.65 5.86 -1.13
N PHE A 332 16.36 5.45 -2.37
CA PHE A 332 15.41 6.14 -3.24
C PHE A 332 13.97 5.92 -2.77
N LEU A 333 13.56 4.67 -2.59
CA LEU A 333 12.18 4.32 -2.25
C LEU A 333 11.71 4.91 -0.92
N ARG A 334 12.60 4.99 0.08
CA ARG A 334 12.29 5.58 1.40
C ARG A 334 11.98 7.08 1.38
N GLN A 335 12.21 7.77 0.28
CA GLN A 335 11.89 9.19 0.14
C GLN A 335 10.40 9.45 -0.13
N PHE A 336 9.62 8.43 -0.42
CA PHE A 336 8.20 8.52 -0.82
C PHE A 336 7.23 7.98 0.25
N VAL A 337 7.64 7.99 1.53
CA VAL A 337 6.82 7.57 2.68
C VAL A 337 5.77 8.63 3.04
#